data_02a9d2aa7f3d2ccda5d73fd4027fd307
#
_entry.id   02a9d2aa7f3d2ccda5d73fd4027fd307
#
_cell.length_a   1.000
_cell.length_b   1.000
_cell.length_c   1.000
_cell.angle_alpha   90.00
_cell.angle_beta   90.00
_cell.angle_gamma   90.00
#
_symmetry.space_group_name_H-M   'P 1'
#
loop_
_entity.id
_entity.type
_entity.pdbx_description
1 polymer ?
#
loop_
_entity_poly.entity_id
_entity_poly.type
_entity_poly.pdbx_seq_one_letter_code
_entity_poly.pdbx_strand_id
1 'polypeptide(L)'
;MRITSKAKVLAAWFVTGILCFTAFSMFRKNGAEVKVYGSSMAPTIDSGQKVFIDYHKKIKRSEVVVFDTKKMSVKPEESGYYIKRVIGLPGDFIESKNGIIYVNGKKIDESYLNEEQKTSASTGDWTLHDLGVRNHWKTIVDRVPKNSYFVLGDHRSTSEDSRMFGFVPEQAVVGVMDK
;
A
#
# COMPACT_ATOMS: atom_id res chain seq x y z
N MET A 1 46.52 -32.19 -19.00
CA MET A 1 46.44 -30.83 -19.59
C MET A 1 46.25 -29.80 -18.46
N ARG A 2 47.32 -29.00 -18.14
CA ARG A 2 47.27 -28.02 -17.05
C ARG A 2 46.52 -26.75 -17.56
N ILE A 3 45.37 -26.48 -17.03
CA ILE A 3 44.63 -25.24 -17.31
C ILE A 3 45.47 -24.07 -16.79
N THR A 4 45.81 -23.14 -17.67
CA THR A 4 46.67 -21.98 -17.33
C THR A 4 45.97 -21.05 -16.31
N SER A 5 46.76 -20.34 -15.50
CA SER A 5 46.22 -19.44 -14.45
C SER A 5 45.26 -18.38 -15.05
N LYS A 6 45.56 -17.89 -16.24
CA LYS A 6 44.71 -16.94 -16.98
C LYS A 6 43.31 -17.51 -17.29
N ALA A 7 43.21 -18.80 -17.64
CA ALA A 7 41.92 -19.44 -17.91
C ALA A 7 41.09 -19.61 -16.64
N LYS A 8 41.73 -19.84 -15.50
CA LYS A 8 41.02 -19.90 -14.19
C LYS A 8 40.49 -18.55 -13.77
N VAL A 9 41.23 -17.47 -13.99
CA VAL A 9 40.81 -16.10 -13.68
C VAL A 9 39.64 -15.69 -14.58
N LEU A 10 39.72 -15.94 -15.89
CA LEU A 10 38.65 -15.67 -16.83
C LEU A 10 37.35 -16.44 -16.49
N ALA A 11 37.48 -17.72 -16.10
CA ALA A 11 36.34 -18.53 -15.69
C ALA A 11 35.70 -17.98 -14.38
N ALA A 12 36.51 -17.51 -13.42
CA ALA A 12 36.02 -16.89 -12.21
C ALA A 12 35.23 -15.61 -12.49
N TRP A 13 35.72 -14.72 -13.36
CA TRP A 13 35.02 -13.51 -13.76
C TRP A 13 33.71 -13.81 -14.50
N PHE A 14 33.70 -14.85 -15.35
CA PHE A 14 32.50 -15.25 -16.08
C PHE A 14 31.42 -15.80 -15.14
N VAL A 15 31.79 -16.62 -14.16
CA VAL A 15 30.88 -17.14 -13.12
C VAL A 15 30.36 -16.00 -12.24
N THR A 16 31.22 -15.06 -11.83
CA THR A 16 30.80 -13.91 -11.03
C THR A 16 29.87 -13.00 -11.82
N GLY A 17 30.13 -12.78 -13.11
CA GLY A 17 29.26 -12.00 -14.00
C GLY A 17 27.88 -12.63 -14.18
N ILE A 18 27.82 -13.96 -14.36
CA ILE A 18 26.55 -14.70 -14.46
C ILE A 18 25.77 -14.61 -13.13
N LEU A 19 26.43 -14.78 -11.98
CA LEU A 19 25.78 -14.67 -10.66
C LEU A 19 25.26 -13.26 -10.42
N CYS A 20 26.01 -12.22 -10.76
CA CYS A 20 25.54 -10.83 -10.65
C CYS A 20 24.37 -10.55 -11.61
N PHE A 21 24.42 -11.06 -12.83
CA PHE A 21 23.33 -10.90 -13.82
C PHE A 21 22.06 -11.64 -13.39
N THR A 22 22.19 -12.86 -12.86
CA THR A 22 21.03 -13.63 -12.36
C THR A 22 20.44 -12.99 -11.10
N ALA A 23 21.26 -12.50 -10.17
CA ALA A 23 20.80 -11.75 -9.00
C ALA A 23 20.09 -10.45 -9.40
N PHE A 24 20.66 -9.69 -10.35
CA PHE A 24 20.04 -8.48 -10.89
C PHE A 24 18.74 -8.77 -11.65
N SER A 25 18.69 -9.87 -12.42
CA SER A 25 17.48 -10.32 -13.12
C SER A 25 16.39 -10.81 -12.17
N MET A 26 16.76 -11.48 -11.06
CA MET A 26 15.82 -11.86 -9.99
C MET A 26 15.28 -10.63 -9.27
N PHE A 27 16.13 -9.64 -8.98
CA PHE A 27 15.72 -8.38 -8.35
C PHE A 27 14.69 -7.62 -9.22
N ARG A 28 14.86 -7.60 -10.54
CA ARG A 28 13.89 -7.01 -11.48
C ARG A 28 12.57 -7.76 -11.58
N LYS A 29 12.52 -9.06 -11.25
CA LYS A 29 11.28 -9.86 -11.25
C LYS A 29 10.41 -9.66 -10.01
N ASN A 30 10.95 -9.07 -8.95
CA ASN A 30 10.26 -8.94 -7.68
C ASN A 30 9.40 -7.68 -7.57
N GLY A 31 9.47 -6.76 -8.53
CA GLY A 31 8.72 -5.51 -8.47
C GLY A 31 8.85 -4.67 -9.74
N ALA A 32 8.25 -3.49 -9.70
CA ALA A 32 8.34 -2.51 -10.78
C ALA A 32 8.39 -1.07 -10.23
N GLU A 33 9.03 -0.19 -10.99
CA GLU A 33 8.91 1.25 -10.80
C GLU A 33 7.59 1.72 -11.42
N VAL A 34 6.78 2.42 -10.66
CA VAL A 34 5.51 3.00 -11.10
C VAL A 34 5.52 4.50 -10.87
N LYS A 35 4.92 5.25 -11.80
CA LYS A 35 4.72 6.69 -11.64
C LYS A 35 3.37 6.96 -11.02
N VAL A 36 3.36 7.72 -9.93
CA VAL A 36 2.15 8.06 -9.18
C VAL A 36 1.50 9.30 -9.80
N TYR A 37 0.18 9.28 -9.91
CA TYR A 37 -0.61 10.43 -10.35
C TYR A 37 -1.68 10.75 -9.30
N GLY A 38 -2.05 12.03 -9.23
CA GLY A 38 -3.00 12.53 -8.24
C GLY A 38 -2.34 12.93 -6.92
N SER A 39 -3.11 13.55 -6.04
CA SER A 39 -2.63 14.16 -4.80
C SER A 39 -3.02 13.38 -3.54
N SER A 40 -3.69 12.24 -3.67
CA SER A 40 -4.28 11.53 -2.53
C SER A 40 -3.28 11.01 -1.49
N MET A 41 -1.99 10.95 -1.85
CA MET A 41 -0.90 10.54 -0.96
C MET A 41 0.03 11.69 -0.56
N ALA A 42 -0.30 12.93 -0.95
CA ALA A 42 0.45 14.10 -0.49
C ALA A 42 0.29 14.28 1.04
N PRO A 43 1.30 14.74 1.77
CA PRO A 43 2.62 15.16 1.27
C PRO A 43 3.65 14.03 1.15
N THR A 44 3.27 12.78 1.44
CA THR A 44 4.21 11.64 1.47
C THR A 44 4.70 11.26 0.07
N ILE A 45 3.80 11.34 -0.92
CA ILE A 45 4.10 11.03 -2.32
C ILE A 45 3.44 12.09 -3.18
N ASP A 46 4.26 12.79 -3.95
CA ASP A 46 3.79 13.82 -4.88
C ASP A 46 3.36 13.24 -6.23
N SER A 47 2.45 13.95 -6.90
CA SER A 47 2.05 13.60 -8.27
C SER A 47 3.26 13.71 -9.21
N GLY A 48 3.46 12.67 -10.01
CA GLY A 48 4.61 12.54 -10.91
C GLY A 48 5.81 11.82 -10.32
N GLN A 49 5.84 11.60 -9.01
CA GLN A 49 6.89 10.85 -8.35
C GLN A 49 6.89 9.38 -8.80
N LYS A 50 8.08 8.81 -8.91
CA LYS A 50 8.29 7.39 -9.17
C LYS A 50 8.58 6.67 -7.87
N VAL A 51 7.92 5.54 -7.67
CA VAL A 51 8.10 4.67 -6.51
C VAL A 51 8.31 3.23 -6.96
N PHE A 52 9.09 2.48 -6.23
CA PHE A 52 9.28 1.05 -6.49
C PHE A 52 8.25 0.25 -5.70
N ILE A 53 7.58 -0.69 -6.38
CA ILE A 53 6.57 -1.59 -5.80
C ILE A 53 7.11 -3.01 -5.81
N ASP A 54 7.28 -3.60 -4.64
CA ASP A 54 7.66 -5.00 -4.47
C ASP A 54 6.41 -5.88 -4.44
N TYR A 55 6.34 -6.86 -5.34
CA TYR A 55 5.20 -7.77 -5.49
C TYR A 55 5.13 -8.86 -4.41
N HIS A 56 6.20 -9.09 -3.69
CA HIS A 56 6.33 -10.18 -2.72
C HIS A 56 6.47 -9.69 -1.28
N LYS A 57 6.61 -8.39 -1.08
CA LYS A 57 6.72 -7.80 0.25
C LYS A 57 5.43 -8.02 1.04
N LYS A 58 5.57 -8.51 2.27
CA LYS A 58 4.43 -8.74 3.16
C LYS A 58 3.76 -7.43 3.52
N ILE A 59 2.44 -7.38 3.38
CA ILE A 59 1.63 -6.23 3.75
C ILE A 59 1.59 -6.10 5.28
N LYS A 60 1.94 -4.91 5.77
CA LYS A 60 1.89 -4.55 7.19
C LYS A 60 1.14 -3.23 7.35
N ARG A 61 0.70 -2.94 8.58
CA ARG A 61 0.15 -1.63 8.92
C ARG A 61 1.17 -0.53 8.62
N SER A 62 0.69 0.63 8.17
CA SER A 62 1.45 1.79 7.74
C SER A 62 2.25 1.62 6.43
N GLU A 63 2.26 0.44 5.83
CA GLU A 63 2.83 0.26 4.48
C GLU A 63 1.91 0.88 3.42
N VAL A 64 2.52 1.39 2.36
CA VAL A 64 1.80 1.90 1.20
C VAL A 64 1.66 0.79 0.16
N VAL A 65 0.46 0.59 -0.33
CA VAL A 65 0.14 -0.48 -1.30
C VAL A 65 -0.42 0.09 -2.59
N VAL A 66 -0.14 -0.58 -3.69
CA VAL A 66 -0.81 -0.39 -4.97
C VAL A 66 -1.80 -1.52 -5.19
N PHE A 67 -3.01 -1.21 -5.60
CA PHE A 67 -4.06 -2.20 -5.85
C PHE A 67 -4.88 -1.87 -7.10
N ASP A 68 -5.43 -2.91 -7.71
CA ASP A 68 -6.27 -2.83 -8.92
C ASP A 68 -7.75 -2.76 -8.52
N THR A 69 -8.37 -1.61 -8.74
CA THR A 69 -9.78 -1.37 -8.40
C THR A 69 -10.76 -2.23 -9.22
N LYS A 70 -10.33 -2.74 -10.39
CA LYS A 70 -11.15 -3.64 -11.21
C LYS A 70 -11.45 -4.97 -10.50
N LYS A 71 -10.61 -5.35 -9.54
CA LYS A 71 -10.76 -6.56 -8.73
C LYS A 71 -11.56 -6.35 -7.44
N MET A 72 -12.09 -5.15 -7.23
CA MET A 72 -12.91 -4.81 -6.06
C MET A 72 -14.40 -5.00 -6.36
N SER A 73 -15.17 -5.37 -5.33
CA SER A 73 -16.63 -5.51 -5.43
C SER A 73 -17.34 -4.16 -5.50
N VAL A 74 -16.85 -3.18 -4.76
CA VAL A 74 -17.26 -1.77 -4.84
C VAL A 74 -16.13 -1.02 -5.49
N LYS A 75 -16.41 -0.36 -6.59
CA LYS A 75 -15.39 0.35 -7.37
C LYS A 75 -15.38 1.81 -6.97
N PRO A 76 -14.19 2.43 -6.86
CA PRO A 76 -14.05 3.87 -6.90
C PRO A 76 -14.68 4.48 -8.15
N GLU A 77 -14.87 5.80 -8.16
CA GLU A 77 -15.40 6.51 -9.33
C GLU A 77 -14.59 6.25 -10.59
N GLU A 78 -13.26 6.19 -10.44
CA GLU A 78 -12.36 5.84 -11.54
C GLU A 78 -11.80 4.42 -11.38
N SER A 79 -11.84 3.65 -12.47
CA SER A 79 -11.23 2.31 -12.49
C SER A 79 -9.75 2.40 -12.84
N GLY A 80 -8.91 1.71 -12.09
CA GLY A 80 -7.47 1.67 -12.36
C GLY A 80 -6.64 1.18 -11.19
N TYR A 81 -5.40 1.63 -11.15
CA TYR A 81 -4.50 1.34 -10.04
C TYR A 81 -4.53 2.51 -9.06
N TYR A 82 -4.83 2.19 -7.80
CA TYR A 82 -4.81 3.14 -6.71
C TYR A 82 -3.61 2.86 -5.81
N ILE A 83 -3.12 3.93 -5.19
CA ILE A 83 -2.05 3.87 -4.18
C ILE A 83 -2.58 4.46 -2.88
N LYS A 84 -2.51 3.70 -1.78
CA LYS A 84 -3.01 4.10 -0.45
C LYS A 84 -2.16 3.45 0.65
N ARG A 85 -2.31 3.97 1.87
CA ARG A 85 -1.66 3.45 3.07
C ARG A 85 -2.57 2.47 3.80
N VAL A 86 -2.04 1.33 4.18
CA VAL A 86 -2.73 0.32 5.00
C VAL A 86 -2.88 0.83 6.43
N ILE A 87 -4.12 1.00 6.88
CA ILE A 87 -4.46 1.38 8.25
C ILE A 87 -4.98 0.18 9.02
N GLY A 88 -5.82 -0.64 8.41
CA GLY A 88 -6.41 -1.83 9.03
C GLY A 88 -5.98 -3.12 8.37
N LEU A 89 -5.60 -4.08 9.20
CA LEU A 89 -5.32 -5.45 8.84
C LEU A 89 -6.54 -6.34 9.10
N PRO A 90 -6.64 -7.54 8.52
CA PRO A 90 -7.75 -8.47 8.77
C PRO A 90 -8.02 -8.66 10.27
N GLY A 91 -9.28 -8.49 10.68
CA GLY A 91 -9.73 -8.63 12.07
C GLY A 91 -9.64 -7.37 12.93
N ASP A 92 -9.03 -6.31 12.45
CA ASP A 92 -8.93 -5.05 13.20
C ASP A 92 -10.28 -4.36 13.36
N PHE A 93 -10.51 -3.84 14.55
CA PHE A 93 -11.53 -2.83 14.84
C PHE A 93 -10.90 -1.44 14.63
N ILE A 94 -11.55 -0.60 13.83
CA ILE A 94 -11.02 0.74 13.50
C ILE A 94 -12.09 1.77 13.78
N GLU A 95 -11.68 2.84 14.43
CA GLU A 95 -12.52 4.00 14.67
C GLU A 95 -11.71 5.29 14.54
N SER A 96 -12.39 6.36 14.23
CA SER A 96 -11.87 7.72 14.30
C SER A 96 -12.64 8.50 15.36
N LYS A 97 -11.91 9.15 16.26
CA LYS A 97 -12.45 10.04 17.31
C LYS A 97 -11.67 11.33 17.32
N ASN A 98 -12.36 12.44 17.18
CA ASN A 98 -11.74 13.77 17.10
C ASN A 98 -10.63 13.84 16.02
N GLY A 99 -10.84 13.17 14.89
CA GLY A 99 -9.87 13.10 13.80
C GLY A 99 -8.68 12.14 14.02
N ILE A 100 -8.61 11.49 15.18
CA ILE A 100 -7.53 10.56 15.53
C ILE A 100 -7.98 9.13 15.25
N ILE A 101 -7.14 8.38 14.54
CA ILE A 101 -7.41 6.97 14.22
C ILE A 101 -6.96 6.07 15.37
N TYR A 102 -7.86 5.18 15.77
CA TYR A 102 -7.60 4.11 16.74
C TYR A 102 -7.80 2.76 16.06
N VAL A 103 -6.90 1.84 16.34
CA VAL A 103 -6.99 0.45 15.90
C VAL A 103 -6.95 -0.45 17.13
N ASN A 104 -7.98 -1.26 17.32
CA ASN A 104 -8.16 -2.10 18.50
C ASN A 104 -8.03 -1.31 19.83
N GLY A 105 -8.59 -0.10 19.84
CA GLY A 105 -8.59 0.81 20.99
C GLY A 105 -7.26 1.54 21.26
N LYS A 106 -6.26 1.37 20.39
CA LYS A 106 -4.96 2.06 20.51
C LYS A 106 -4.81 3.08 19.41
N LYS A 107 -4.45 4.33 19.76
CA LYS A 107 -4.06 5.36 18.80
C LYS A 107 -2.90 4.84 17.95
N ILE A 108 -3.02 4.97 16.62
CA ILE A 108 -1.91 4.62 15.72
C ILE A 108 -0.93 5.78 15.59
N ASP A 109 0.32 5.45 15.25
CA ASP A 109 1.31 6.45 14.88
C ASP A 109 1.05 6.90 13.42
N GLU A 110 0.85 8.19 13.27
CA GLU A 110 0.64 8.86 11.99
C GLU A 110 1.70 9.94 11.75
N SER A 111 2.95 9.67 12.16
CA SER A 111 4.10 10.58 12.00
C SER A 111 4.40 10.95 10.55
N TYR A 112 3.89 10.17 9.60
CA TYR A 112 3.96 10.46 8.17
C TYR A 112 3.01 11.59 7.70
N LEU A 113 2.03 11.98 8.54
CA LEU A 113 1.14 13.11 8.26
C LEU A 113 1.70 14.40 8.83
N ASN A 114 1.48 15.50 8.14
CA ASN A 114 1.67 16.83 8.71
C ASN A 114 0.51 17.20 9.67
N GLU A 115 0.65 18.30 10.43
CA GLU A 115 -0.36 18.69 11.42
C GLU A 115 -1.71 19.03 10.78
N GLU A 116 -1.72 19.61 9.59
CA GLU A 116 -2.96 19.87 8.86
C GLU A 116 -3.74 18.60 8.57
N GLN A 117 -3.07 17.55 8.11
CA GLN A 117 -3.70 16.26 7.80
C GLN A 117 -4.13 15.51 9.06
N LYS A 118 -3.42 15.66 10.18
CA LYS A 118 -3.77 15.03 11.46
C LYS A 118 -4.96 15.70 12.14
N THR A 119 -5.06 17.03 12.05
CA THR A 119 -6.08 17.82 12.74
C THR A 119 -7.26 18.15 11.86
N SER A 120 -7.18 17.87 10.57
CA SER A 120 -8.26 18.21 9.66
C SER A 120 -9.53 17.45 10.05
N ALA A 121 -10.59 18.20 10.27
CA ALA A 121 -11.94 17.68 10.50
C ALA A 121 -12.42 16.72 9.38
N SER A 122 -11.63 16.61 8.32
CA SER A 122 -11.87 15.74 7.17
C SER A 122 -11.86 14.24 7.49
N THR A 123 -11.20 13.83 8.59
CA THR A 123 -11.31 12.44 9.04
C THR A 123 -12.63 12.20 9.77
N GLY A 124 -13.13 13.16 10.57
CA GLY A 124 -14.38 13.08 11.32
C GLY A 124 -14.41 11.97 12.37
N ASP A 125 -15.57 11.78 12.97
CA ASP A 125 -15.83 10.67 13.88
C ASP A 125 -16.62 9.58 13.16
N TRP A 126 -16.14 8.35 13.22
CA TRP A 126 -16.76 7.19 12.59
C TRP A 126 -16.20 5.88 13.16
N THR A 127 -17.03 4.84 13.02
CA THR A 127 -16.60 3.44 13.09
C THR A 127 -16.71 2.80 11.72
N LEU A 128 -16.18 1.58 11.54
CA LEU A 128 -16.40 0.82 10.29
C LEU A 128 -17.88 0.60 10.00
N HIS A 129 -18.69 0.39 11.05
CA HIS A 129 -20.13 0.28 10.96
C HIS A 129 -20.77 1.55 10.37
N ASP A 130 -20.43 2.71 10.95
CA ASP A 130 -20.97 4.00 10.50
C ASP A 130 -20.62 4.30 9.05
N LEU A 131 -19.38 4.00 8.65
CA LEU A 131 -18.94 4.14 7.27
C LEU A 131 -19.72 3.21 6.34
N GLY A 132 -19.93 1.96 6.76
CA GLY A 132 -20.68 0.97 6.00
C GLY A 132 -22.13 1.40 5.76
N VAL A 133 -22.80 1.91 6.79
CA VAL A 133 -24.17 2.45 6.68
C VAL A 133 -24.20 3.68 5.79
N ARG A 134 -23.33 4.65 6.04
CA ARG A 134 -23.28 5.94 5.33
C ARG A 134 -23.01 5.77 3.82
N ASN A 135 -22.12 4.85 3.47
CA ASN A 135 -21.67 4.68 2.09
C ASN A 135 -22.28 3.44 1.41
N HIS A 136 -23.31 2.86 2.02
CA HIS A 136 -24.07 1.72 1.47
C HIS A 136 -23.16 0.54 1.06
N TRP A 137 -22.18 0.21 1.92
CA TRP A 137 -21.32 -0.94 1.64
C TRP A 137 -22.15 -2.23 1.54
N LYS A 138 -21.77 -3.09 0.63
CA LYS A 138 -22.45 -4.38 0.42
C LYS A 138 -22.56 -5.22 1.71
N THR A 139 -21.59 -5.07 2.60
CA THR A 139 -21.56 -5.75 3.91
C THR A 139 -21.15 -4.75 4.97
N ILE A 140 -22.00 -4.54 5.96
CA ILE A 140 -21.73 -3.68 7.12
C ILE A 140 -21.08 -4.57 8.18
N VAL A 141 -19.92 -4.16 8.68
CA VAL A 141 -19.12 -4.93 9.65
C VAL A 141 -18.45 -3.99 10.64
N ASP A 142 -18.11 -4.51 11.83
CA ASP A 142 -17.37 -3.77 12.86
C ASP A 142 -15.86 -3.98 12.76
N ARG A 143 -15.43 -4.97 11.97
CA ARG A 143 -14.02 -5.33 11.82
C ARG A 143 -13.65 -5.52 10.37
N VAL A 144 -12.38 -5.25 10.06
CA VAL A 144 -11.81 -5.53 8.73
C VAL A 144 -12.01 -7.01 8.39
N PRO A 145 -12.65 -7.35 7.27
CA PRO A 145 -12.88 -8.73 6.89
C PRO A 145 -11.57 -9.51 6.69
N LYS A 146 -11.65 -10.84 6.78
CA LYS A 146 -10.54 -11.73 6.40
C LYS A 146 -10.11 -11.45 4.96
N ASN A 147 -8.81 -11.54 4.70
CA ASN A 147 -8.21 -11.32 3.39
C ASN A 147 -8.54 -9.95 2.77
N SER A 148 -8.69 -8.94 3.61
CA SER A 148 -8.97 -7.56 3.17
C SER A 148 -8.22 -6.56 4.04
N TYR A 149 -8.04 -5.36 3.49
CA TYR A 149 -7.37 -4.26 4.15
C TYR A 149 -8.24 -3.02 4.15
N PHE A 150 -8.12 -2.20 5.20
CA PHE A 150 -8.68 -0.86 5.25
C PHE A 150 -7.55 0.12 4.96
N VAL A 151 -7.71 0.94 3.93
CA VAL A 151 -6.65 1.82 3.45
C VAL A 151 -7.10 3.28 3.45
N LEU A 152 -6.18 4.20 3.74
CA LEU A 152 -6.43 5.64 3.66
C LEU A 152 -5.37 6.31 2.78
N GLY A 153 -5.77 7.40 2.15
CA GLY A 153 -4.81 8.33 1.58
C GLY A 153 -4.19 9.21 2.66
N ASP A 154 -2.97 9.65 2.44
CA ASP A 154 -2.29 10.55 3.36
C ASP A 154 -2.86 11.97 3.26
N HIS A 155 -3.39 12.36 2.10
CA HIS A 155 -4.19 13.58 1.95
C HIS A 155 -5.63 13.33 2.40
N ARG A 156 -5.83 13.30 3.71
CA ARG A 156 -7.08 12.88 4.38
C ARG A 156 -8.35 13.58 3.87
N SER A 157 -8.26 14.88 3.50
CA SER A 157 -9.39 15.69 3.08
C SER A 157 -9.88 15.42 1.66
N THR A 158 -9.01 14.94 0.77
CA THR A 158 -9.31 14.81 -0.67
C THR A 158 -9.20 13.39 -1.19
N SER A 159 -8.77 12.44 -0.35
CA SER A 159 -8.56 11.06 -0.77
C SER A 159 -9.87 10.30 -0.88
N GLU A 160 -10.13 9.75 -2.05
CA GLU A 160 -11.07 8.66 -2.21
C GLU A 160 -10.39 7.36 -1.75
N ASP A 161 -10.89 6.78 -0.64
CA ASP A 161 -10.28 5.63 0.01
C ASP A 161 -11.31 4.75 0.73
N SER A 162 -10.88 3.86 1.59
CA SER A 162 -11.75 2.90 2.27
C SER A 162 -12.89 3.53 3.05
N ARG A 163 -12.79 4.81 3.41
CA ARG A 163 -13.92 5.51 4.03
C ARG A 163 -15.13 5.56 3.09
N MET A 164 -14.90 5.58 1.78
CA MET A 164 -15.95 5.63 0.75
C MET A 164 -16.25 4.24 0.17
N PHE A 165 -15.25 3.57 -0.39
CA PHE A 165 -15.43 2.31 -1.14
C PHE A 165 -15.32 1.03 -0.31
N GLY A 166 -15.00 1.12 0.98
CA GLY A 166 -14.85 -0.05 1.86
C GLY A 166 -13.48 -0.71 1.76
N PHE A 167 -13.47 -2.03 1.80
CA PHE A 167 -12.25 -2.81 1.96
C PHE A 167 -11.60 -3.18 0.64
N VAL A 168 -10.26 -3.18 0.63
CA VAL A 168 -9.44 -3.67 -0.49
C VAL A 168 -9.18 -5.16 -0.27
N PRO A 169 -9.68 -6.07 -1.10
CA PRO A 169 -9.40 -7.48 -0.98
C PRO A 169 -7.92 -7.76 -1.28
N GLU A 170 -7.31 -8.70 -0.58
CA GLU A 170 -5.90 -9.05 -0.73
C GLU A 170 -5.52 -9.37 -2.18
N GLN A 171 -6.41 -10.07 -2.90
CA GLN A 171 -6.21 -10.39 -4.33
C GLN A 171 -6.19 -9.17 -5.27
N ALA A 172 -6.66 -8.02 -4.81
CA ALA A 172 -6.58 -6.77 -5.56
C ALA A 172 -5.23 -6.08 -5.37
N VAL A 173 -4.51 -6.37 -4.30
CA VAL A 173 -3.20 -5.76 -4.05
C VAL A 173 -2.19 -6.29 -5.07
N VAL A 174 -1.52 -5.36 -5.71
CA VAL A 174 -0.46 -5.63 -6.69
C VAL A 174 0.89 -5.75 -6.01
N GLY A 175 1.16 -4.90 -5.02
CA GLY A 175 2.39 -4.94 -4.26
C GLY A 175 2.48 -3.80 -3.26
N VAL A 176 3.58 -3.79 -2.54
CA VAL A 176 3.88 -2.86 -1.44
C VAL A 176 5.01 -1.94 -1.87
N MET A 177 4.87 -0.64 -1.62
CA MET A 177 5.92 0.33 -1.89
C MET A 177 7.17 -0.01 -1.05
N ASP A 178 8.30 -0.06 -1.71
CA ASP A 178 9.59 -0.13 -1.04
C ASP A 178 10.06 1.28 -0.64
N LYS A 179 10.79 1.36 0.46
CA LYS A 179 11.24 2.64 1.03
C LYS A 179 12.46 3.17 0.32
#